data_0ee5731108e5f6dcc5aa80ea1fbba71d
#
_entry.id   0ee5731108e5f6dcc5aa80ea1fbba71d
#
_cell.length_a   1.000
_cell.length_b   1.000
_cell.length_c   1.000
_cell.angle_alpha   90.00
_cell.angle_beta   90.00
_cell.angle_gamma   90.00
#
_symmetry.space_group_name_H-M   'P 1'
#
loop_
_entity.id
_entity.type
_entity.pdbx_description
1 polymer ?
#
loop_
_entity_poly.entity_id
_entity_poly.type
_entity_poly.pdbx_seq_one_letter_code
_entity_poly.pdbx_strand_id
1 'polypeptide(L)'
;MDYAKESLRLHGEWKGKIEVVTRVPAENKDDLSLAYTPGVAQPCLEIQKDVNKSYDLTRRWNMCLVVTDGSAILGLGNIGPEAGMPVMEGKCALFKAFGDVDAFPLCIKSNDVDEIVNTIYLISGSFGGVNLEDISAPRCFEIEKKLKEKCDIPIFHD
;
A
#
# COMPACT_ATOMS: atom_id res chain seq x y z
N MET A 1 14.80 22.25 19.51
CA MET A 1 15.20 21.56 18.26
C MET A 1 14.31 22.08 17.16
N ASP A 2 14.86 22.46 16.02
CA ASP A 2 14.10 22.82 14.82
C ASP A 2 13.74 21.53 14.07
N TYR A 3 12.54 21.02 14.35
CA TYR A 3 12.06 19.74 13.79
C TYR A 3 11.93 19.78 12.26
N ALA A 4 11.60 20.92 11.64
CA ALA A 4 11.47 21.03 10.19
C ALA A 4 12.81 20.87 9.48
N LYS A 5 13.83 21.59 9.96
CA LYS A 5 15.19 21.51 9.42
C LYS A 5 15.81 20.13 9.64
N GLU A 6 15.63 19.57 10.83
CA GLU A 6 16.19 18.26 11.17
C GLU A 6 15.49 17.13 10.42
N SER A 7 14.17 17.20 10.25
CA SER A 7 13.41 16.25 9.43
C SER A 7 13.88 16.24 7.98
N LEU A 8 14.08 17.42 7.38
CA LEU A 8 14.59 17.51 5.99
C LEU A 8 15.98 16.85 5.85
N ARG A 9 16.87 17.12 6.82
CA ARG A 9 18.21 16.49 6.85
C ARG A 9 18.11 14.97 6.93
N LEU A 10 17.30 14.44 7.87
CA LEU A 10 17.11 13.01 8.09
C LEU A 10 16.47 12.31 6.89
N HIS A 11 15.47 12.91 6.24
CA HIS A 11 14.88 12.35 5.02
C HIS A 11 15.89 12.20 3.89
N GLY A 12 16.84 13.15 3.79
CA GLY A 12 17.95 13.04 2.84
C GLY A 12 18.93 11.89 3.17
N GLU A 13 19.14 11.59 4.45
CA GLU A 13 20.00 10.49 4.91
C GLU A 13 19.32 9.13 4.80
N TRP A 14 18.05 9.03 5.22
CA TRP A 14 17.27 7.78 5.16
C TRP A 14 16.98 7.33 3.73
N LYS A 15 16.79 8.27 2.80
CA LYS A 15 16.40 7.99 1.40
C LYS A 15 15.13 7.15 1.28
N GLY A 16 14.19 7.35 2.20
CA GLY A 16 12.95 6.60 2.38
C GLY A 16 12.83 6.01 3.77
N LYS A 17 11.61 5.69 4.19
CA LYS A 17 11.30 5.16 5.53
C LYS A 17 10.89 3.69 5.52
N ILE A 18 10.75 3.11 4.36
CA ILE A 18 10.35 1.72 4.16
C ILE A 18 11.31 1.02 3.22
N GLU A 19 11.39 -0.28 3.35
CA GLU A 19 12.10 -1.17 2.43
C GLU A 19 11.29 -2.45 2.23
N VAL A 20 11.57 -3.17 1.14
CA VAL A 20 10.99 -4.50 0.88
C VAL A 20 12.07 -5.54 1.15
N VAL A 21 11.77 -6.48 2.06
CA VAL A 21 12.67 -7.57 2.41
C VAL A 21 12.03 -8.91 2.08
N THR A 22 12.84 -9.89 1.67
CA THR A 22 12.37 -11.26 1.46
C THR A 22 12.14 -11.95 2.80
N ARG A 23 11.17 -12.88 2.86
CA ARG A 23 10.87 -13.72 4.03
C ARG A 23 11.34 -15.16 3.86
N VAL A 24 11.85 -15.50 2.69
CA VAL A 24 12.26 -16.84 2.32
C VAL A 24 13.74 -16.85 1.97
N PRO A 25 14.46 -17.97 2.19
CA PRO A 25 15.82 -18.10 1.71
C PRO A 25 15.84 -18.12 0.18
N ALA A 26 16.91 -17.62 -0.41
CA ALA A 26 17.18 -17.65 -1.85
C ALA A 26 18.70 -17.86 -2.09
N GLU A 27 19.31 -18.76 -1.32
CA GLU A 27 20.76 -18.93 -1.24
C GLU A 27 21.27 -20.04 -2.17
N ASN A 28 20.41 -20.97 -2.55
CA ASN A 28 20.77 -22.13 -3.35
C ASN A 28 19.66 -22.49 -4.35
N LYS A 29 19.96 -23.48 -5.22
CA LYS A 29 19.05 -23.91 -6.28
C LYS A 29 17.74 -24.48 -5.74
N ASP A 30 17.78 -25.18 -4.62
CA ASP A 30 16.59 -25.81 -4.05
C ASP A 30 15.66 -24.75 -3.44
N ASP A 31 16.21 -23.75 -2.74
CA ASP A 31 15.45 -22.59 -2.25
C ASP A 31 14.74 -21.88 -3.41
N LEU A 32 15.46 -21.59 -4.49
CA LEU A 32 14.90 -20.93 -5.68
C LEU A 32 13.83 -21.79 -6.36
N SER A 33 14.02 -23.11 -6.39
CA SER A 33 13.08 -24.05 -6.99
C SER A 33 11.77 -24.15 -6.17
N LEU A 34 11.84 -23.99 -4.86
CA LEU A 34 10.68 -23.96 -3.97
C LEU A 34 9.98 -22.58 -3.98
N ALA A 35 10.77 -21.51 -3.90
CA ALA A 35 10.23 -20.15 -3.80
C ALA A 35 9.73 -19.60 -5.16
N TYR A 36 10.27 -20.11 -6.27
CA TYR A 36 9.95 -19.66 -7.61
C TYR A 36 9.70 -20.85 -8.56
N THR A 37 10.46 -20.99 -9.63
CA THR A 37 10.23 -22.03 -10.64
C THR A 37 11.04 -23.31 -10.34
N PRO A 38 10.42 -24.51 -10.33
CA PRO A 38 9.04 -24.84 -10.75
C PRO A 38 8.00 -24.89 -9.60
N GLY A 39 8.42 -24.90 -8.34
CA GLY A 39 7.56 -25.20 -7.19
C GLY A 39 6.38 -24.23 -7.02
N VAL A 40 6.56 -22.94 -7.37
CA VAL A 40 5.53 -21.90 -7.23
C VAL A 40 4.27 -22.16 -8.07
N ALA A 41 4.34 -23.03 -9.07
CA ALA A 41 3.17 -23.39 -9.86
C ALA A 41 2.05 -24.02 -9.01
N GLN A 42 2.41 -24.79 -7.97
CA GLN A 42 1.42 -25.45 -7.13
C GLN A 42 0.58 -24.47 -6.29
N PRO A 43 1.14 -23.50 -5.53
CA PRO A 43 0.34 -22.45 -4.90
C PRO A 43 -0.51 -21.65 -5.89
N CYS A 44 -0.03 -21.34 -7.08
CA CYS A 44 -0.82 -20.66 -8.11
C CYS A 44 -2.08 -21.45 -8.49
N LEU A 45 -1.96 -22.77 -8.71
CA LEU A 45 -3.08 -23.65 -9.03
C LEU A 45 -4.08 -23.75 -7.88
N GLU A 46 -3.62 -23.71 -6.64
CA GLU A 46 -4.52 -23.72 -5.48
C GLU A 46 -5.31 -22.41 -5.37
N ILE A 47 -4.68 -21.26 -5.61
CA ILE A 47 -5.34 -19.96 -5.61
C ILE A 47 -6.30 -19.86 -6.81
N GLN A 48 -5.95 -20.43 -7.97
CA GLN A 48 -6.85 -20.46 -9.13
C GLN A 48 -8.15 -21.20 -8.84
N LYS A 49 -8.10 -22.27 -8.04
CA LYS A 49 -9.30 -23.05 -7.62
C LYS A 49 -10.14 -22.31 -6.58
N ASP A 50 -9.49 -21.58 -5.68
CA ASP A 50 -10.11 -20.80 -4.61
C ASP A 50 -9.29 -19.55 -4.33
N VAL A 51 -9.79 -18.39 -4.75
CA VAL A 51 -9.10 -17.10 -4.61
C VAL A 51 -8.82 -16.72 -3.15
N ASN A 52 -9.62 -17.22 -2.20
CA ASN A 52 -9.41 -16.95 -0.78
C ASN A 52 -8.10 -17.54 -0.25
N LYS A 53 -7.58 -18.60 -0.88
CA LYS A 53 -6.26 -19.14 -0.57
C LYS A 53 -5.12 -18.15 -0.83
N SER A 54 -5.37 -17.05 -1.55
CA SER A 54 -4.39 -15.97 -1.68
C SER A 54 -4.02 -15.34 -0.33
N TYR A 55 -4.93 -15.34 0.63
CA TYR A 55 -4.66 -14.88 2.01
C TYR A 55 -3.77 -15.85 2.79
N ASP A 56 -3.85 -17.15 2.50
CA ASP A 56 -3.05 -18.18 3.19
C ASP A 56 -1.67 -18.38 2.55
N LEU A 57 -1.60 -18.27 1.21
CA LEU A 57 -0.44 -18.65 0.42
C LEU A 57 0.41 -17.45 -0.07
N THR A 58 -0.02 -16.22 0.19
CA THR A 58 0.73 -15.00 -0.14
C THR A 58 0.76 -14.02 1.03
N ARG A 59 1.51 -12.94 0.89
CA ARG A 59 1.55 -11.86 1.89
C ARG A 59 0.29 -10.96 1.86
N ARG A 60 -0.65 -11.20 0.95
CA ARG A 60 -1.88 -10.43 0.79
C ARG A 60 -2.62 -10.20 2.11
N TRP A 61 -2.67 -11.20 2.99
CA TRP A 61 -3.37 -11.11 4.29
C TRP A 61 -2.87 -9.99 5.21
N ASN A 62 -1.59 -9.58 5.07
CA ASN A 62 -0.97 -8.55 5.92
C ASN A 62 -0.57 -7.29 5.16
N MET A 63 -0.90 -7.18 3.87
CA MET A 63 -0.56 -6.00 3.07
C MET A 63 -1.70 -4.99 3.05
N CYS A 64 -1.41 -3.75 3.46
CA CYS A 64 -2.33 -2.61 3.37
C CYS A 64 -1.81 -1.61 2.35
N LEU A 65 -2.68 -1.20 1.41
CA LEU A 65 -2.40 -0.10 0.50
C LEU A 65 -2.65 1.23 1.20
N VAL A 66 -1.65 2.10 1.25
CA VAL A 66 -1.79 3.50 1.68
C VAL A 66 -1.74 4.37 0.43
N VAL A 67 -2.84 5.03 0.09
CA VAL A 67 -2.99 5.71 -1.19
C VAL A 67 -3.44 7.15 -1.02
N THR A 68 -2.83 8.05 -1.81
CA THR A 68 -3.17 9.47 -1.87
C THR A 68 -3.20 9.98 -3.30
N ASP A 69 -3.97 11.05 -3.53
CA ASP A 69 -3.88 11.90 -4.72
C ASP A 69 -3.11 13.22 -4.46
N GLY A 70 -2.66 13.41 -3.22
CA GLY A 70 -1.89 14.59 -2.80
C GLY A 70 -2.72 15.85 -2.63
N SER A 71 -4.05 15.75 -2.57
CA SER A 71 -4.94 16.92 -2.59
C SER A 71 -5.17 17.59 -1.24
N ALA A 72 -4.84 16.92 -0.12
CA ALA A 72 -5.06 17.44 1.24
C ALA A 72 -3.92 17.07 2.19
N ILE A 73 -2.68 17.26 1.77
CA ILE A 73 -1.49 16.87 2.54
C ILE A 73 -1.32 17.79 3.76
N LEU A 74 -1.56 17.24 4.96
CA LEU A 74 -1.41 17.94 6.24
C LEU A 74 -2.07 19.35 6.18
N GLY A 75 -1.43 20.37 6.71
CA GLY A 75 -1.85 21.77 6.58
C GLY A 75 -1.42 22.47 5.28
N LEU A 76 -0.81 21.74 4.33
CA LEU A 76 -0.25 22.29 3.10
C LEU A 76 -1.27 22.32 1.94
N GLY A 77 -2.36 21.54 2.05
CA GLY A 77 -3.38 21.43 1.02
C GLY A 77 -2.95 20.60 -0.19
N ASN A 78 -3.35 21.04 -1.39
CA ASN A 78 -3.04 20.34 -2.64
C ASN A 78 -1.62 20.65 -3.12
N ILE A 79 -0.69 19.75 -2.86
CA ILE A 79 0.71 19.87 -3.28
C ILE A 79 1.14 18.79 -4.29
N GLY A 80 0.19 17.98 -4.73
CA GLY A 80 0.40 16.91 -5.69
C GLY A 80 0.82 15.58 -5.06
N PRO A 81 0.63 14.48 -5.81
CA PRO A 81 0.76 13.13 -5.27
C PRO A 81 2.20 12.78 -4.85
N GLU A 82 3.21 13.11 -5.65
CA GLU A 82 4.60 12.78 -5.32
C GLU A 82 5.10 13.53 -4.08
N ALA A 83 4.65 14.76 -3.89
CA ALA A 83 4.99 15.54 -2.69
C ALA A 83 4.35 14.97 -1.41
N GLY A 84 3.29 14.17 -1.55
CA GLY A 84 2.66 13.43 -0.46
C GLY A 84 3.44 12.17 -0.03
N MET A 85 4.37 11.67 -0.83
CA MET A 85 5.06 10.41 -0.57
C MET A 85 5.74 10.35 0.82
N PRO A 86 6.41 11.39 1.32
CA PRO A 86 6.98 11.35 2.68
C PRO A 86 5.94 11.11 3.78
N VAL A 87 4.73 11.61 3.64
CA VAL A 87 3.63 11.36 4.58
C VAL A 87 3.15 9.91 4.45
N MET A 88 2.98 9.43 3.22
CA MET A 88 2.55 8.05 2.95
C MET A 88 3.53 7.02 3.52
N GLU A 89 4.82 7.22 3.35
CA GLU A 89 5.86 6.39 3.97
C GLU A 89 5.81 6.48 5.51
N GLY A 90 5.55 7.66 6.05
CA GLY A 90 5.34 7.84 7.49
C GLY A 90 4.17 7.02 8.02
N LYS A 91 3.02 7.06 7.31
CA LYS A 91 1.86 6.22 7.65
C LYS A 91 2.22 4.72 7.57
N CYS A 92 2.93 4.29 6.54
CA CYS A 92 3.40 2.90 6.44
C CYS A 92 4.30 2.50 7.62
N ALA A 93 5.19 3.39 8.07
CA ALA A 93 6.04 3.15 9.24
C ALA A 93 5.20 2.99 10.53
N LEU A 94 4.12 3.79 10.69
CA LEU A 94 3.19 3.65 11.82
C LEU A 94 2.42 2.32 11.77
N PHE A 95 1.92 1.92 10.61
CA PHE A 95 1.29 0.61 10.41
C PHE A 95 2.21 -0.53 10.84
N LYS A 96 3.49 -0.45 10.47
CA LYS A 96 4.47 -1.46 10.86
C LYS A 96 4.77 -1.44 12.35
N ALA A 97 5.04 -0.25 12.90
CA ALA A 97 5.46 -0.11 14.30
C ALA A 97 4.37 -0.50 15.30
N PHE A 98 3.11 -0.20 15.00
CA PHE A 98 1.99 -0.38 15.95
C PHE A 98 1.12 -1.60 15.64
N GLY A 99 1.08 -2.05 14.38
CA GLY A 99 0.19 -3.15 13.96
C GLY A 99 0.91 -4.33 13.31
N ASP A 100 2.22 -4.23 13.12
CA ASP A 100 3.01 -5.21 12.33
C ASP A 100 2.41 -5.46 10.93
N VAL A 101 1.73 -4.46 10.37
CA VAL A 101 1.15 -4.49 9.03
C VAL A 101 2.18 -4.02 8.01
N ASP A 102 2.30 -4.74 6.91
CA ASP A 102 3.15 -4.39 5.76
C ASP A 102 2.38 -3.42 4.86
N ALA A 103 2.47 -2.13 5.16
CA ALA A 103 1.80 -1.11 4.37
C ALA A 103 2.65 -0.65 3.19
N PHE A 104 1.99 -0.38 2.06
CA PHE A 104 2.63 -0.02 0.80
C PHE A 104 2.10 1.32 0.29
N PRO A 105 2.96 2.35 0.09
CA PRO A 105 2.52 3.68 -0.32
C PRO A 105 2.34 3.76 -1.84
N LEU A 106 1.22 4.31 -2.29
CA LEU A 106 0.99 4.66 -3.70
C LEU A 106 0.43 6.07 -3.84
N CYS A 107 0.95 6.79 -4.84
CA CYS A 107 0.49 8.13 -5.21
C CYS A 107 -0.19 8.08 -6.58
N ILE A 108 -1.43 8.56 -6.68
CA ILE A 108 -2.22 8.55 -7.92
C ILE A 108 -2.25 9.95 -8.50
N LYS A 109 -1.85 10.10 -9.77
CA LYS A 109 -1.84 11.36 -10.53
C LYS A 109 -3.21 11.66 -11.14
N SER A 110 -4.24 11.65 -10.32
CA SER A 110 -5.58 12.05 -10.73
C SER A 110 -6.36 12.59 -9.52
N ASN A 111 -7.24 13.55 -9.79
CA ASN A 111 -8.25 14.02 -8.83
C ASN A 111 -9.67 13.58 -9.26
N ASP A 112 -9.79 12.79 -10.29
CA ASP A 112 -11.06 12.21 -10.71
C ASP A 112 -11.42 11.01 -9.84
N VAL A 113 -12.64 11.02 -9.30
CA VAL A 113 -13.12 9.99 -8.38
C VAL A 113 -13.16 8.62 -9.04
N ASP A 114 -13.65 8.54 -10.28
CA ASP A 114 -13.83 7.26 -10.96
C ASP A 114 -12.49 6.68 -11.42
N GLU A 115 -11.54 7.52 -11.82
CA GLU A 115 -10.17 7.09 -12.12
C GLU A 115 -9.46 6.54 -10.88
N ILE A 116 -9.57 7.24 -9.73
CA ILE A 116 -8.99 6.78 -8.46
C ILE A 116 -9.62 5.45 -8.03
N VAL A 117 -10.96 5.38 -8.02
CA VAL A 117 -11.70 4.16 -7.66
C VAL A 117 -11.32 2.99 -8.57
N ASN A 118 -11.28 3.21 -9.89
CA ASN A 118 -10.93 2.14 -10.83
C ASN A 118 -9.48 1.69 -10.66
N THR A 119 -8.55 2.62 -10.46
CA THR A 119 -7.12 2.30 -10.21
C THR A 119 -6.96 1.42 -8.99
N ILE A 120 -7.56 1.82 -7.85
CA ILE A 120 -7.48 1.05 -6.60
C ILE A 120 -8.15 -0.31 -6.75
N TYR A 121 -9.33 -0.38 -7.37
CA TYR A 121 -10.03 -1.64 -7.62
C TYR A 121 -9.19 -2.63 -8.43
N LEU A 122 -8.56 -2.18 -9.52
CA LEU A 122 -7.76 -3.05 -10.39
C LEU A 122 -6.53 -3.66 -9.69
N ILE A 123 -5.97 -2.99 -8.68
CA ILE A 123 -4.81 -3.50 -7.91
C ILE A 123 -5.19 -4.14 -6.58
N SER A 124 -6.45 -4.09 -6.17
CA SER A 124 -6.92 -4.54 -4.85
C SER A 124 -6.64 -6.02 -4.57
N GLY A 125 -6.50 -6.83 -5.60
CA GLY A 125 -6.15 -8.25 -5.48
C GLY A 125 -4.79 -8.53 -4.81
N SER A 126 -3.93 -7.54 -4.69
CA SER A 126 -2.63 -7.66 -4.02
C SER A 126 -2.68 -7.31 -2.53
N PHE A 127 -3.81 -6.80 -2.02
CA PHE A 127 -3.91 -6.22 -0.68
C PHE A 127 -4.99 -6.88 0.16
N GLY A 128 -4.80 -6.84 1.48
CA GLY A 128 -5.78 -7.23 2.48
C GLY A 128 -6.61 -6.04 3.00
N GLY A 129 -6.26 -4.80 2.65
CA GLY A 129 -6.99 -3.60 3.03
C GLY A 129 -6.44 -2.35 2.33
N VAL A 130 -7.21 -1.26 2.37
CA VAL A 130 -6.85 0.03 1.75
C VAL A 130 -7.12 1.16 2.74
N ASN A 131 -6.12 2.01 2.93
CA ASN A 131 -6.21 3.29 3.63
C ASN A 131 -6.12 4.42 2.59
N LEU A 132 -7.18 5.22 2.49
CA LEU A 132 -7.20 6.47 1.72
C LEU A 132 -6.62 7.56 2.61
N GLU A 133 -5.47 8.11 2.22
CA GLU A 133 -4.72 9.06 3.05
C GLU A 133 -4.62 10.41 2.37
N ASP A 134 -4.93 11.48 3.12
CA ASP A 134 -4.77 12.86 2.67
C ASP A 134 -5.46 13.18 1.32
N ILE A 135 -6.62 12.59 1.08
CA ILE A 135 -7.51 12.92 -0.06
C ILE A 135 -8.56 13.92 0.42
N SER A 136 -8.71 15.01 -0.30
CA SER A 136 -9.60 16.10 0.10
C SER A 136 -11.07 15.68 0.21
N ALA A 137 -11.73 16.14 1.28
CA ALA A 137 -13.18 16.05 1.39
C ALA A 137 -13.86 17.01 0.36
N PRO A 138 -15.05 16.67 -0.18
CA PRO A 138 -15.85 15.48 0.12
C PRO A 138 -15.46 14.24 -0.70
N ARG A 139 -14.46 14.32 -1.60
CA ARG A 139 -14.08 13.23 -2.52
C ARG A 139 -13.66 11.95 -1.79
N CYS A 140 -12.94 12.06 -0.68
CA CYS A 140 -12.52 10.89 0.09
C CYS A 140 -13.71 10.02 0.51
N PHE A 141 -14.83 10.61 0.90
CA PHE A 141 -16.05 9.88 1.28
C PHE A 141 -16.71 9.17 0.09
N GLU A 142 -16.74 9.83 -1.07
CA GLU A 142 -17.29 9.24 -2.29
C GLU A 142 -16.42 8.07 -2.78
N ILE A 143 -15.10 8.24 -2.77
CA ILE A 143 -14.13 7.20 -3.15
C ILE A 143 -14.28 5.99 -2.22
N GLU A 144 -14.30 6.21 -0.90
CA GLU A 144 -14.48 5.15 0.08
C GLU A 144 -15.77 4.37 -0.16
N LYS A 145 -16.89 5.07 -0.34
CA LYS A 145 -18.19 4.45 -0.60
C LYS A 145 -18.16 3.58 -1.86
N LYS A 146 -17.68 4.12 -2.98
CA LYS A 146 -17.60 3.39 -4.25
C LYS A 146 -16.66 2.17 -4.16
N LEU A 147 -15.55 2.27 -3.43
CA LEU A 147 -14.64 1.15 -3.22
C LEU A 147 -15.24 0.07 -2.34
N LYS A 148 -15.97 0.42 -1.27
CA LYS A 148 -16.68 -0.55 -0.42
C LYS A 148 -17.76 -1.33 -1.19
N GLU A 149 -18.32 -0.76 -2.24
CA GLU A 149 -19.28 -1.44 -3.12
C GLU A 149 -18.60 -2.37 -4.14
N LYS A 150 -17.33 -2.14 -4.46
CA LYS A 150 -16.57 -2.88 -5.50
C LYS A 150 -15.58 -3.91 -4.95
N CYS A 151 -15.04 -3.67 -3.76
CA CYS A 151 -13.95 -4.47 -3.18
C CYS A 151 -14.45 -5.32 -2.01
N ASP A 152 -13.94 -6.55 -1.91
CA ASP A 152 -14.23 -7.47 -0.79
C ASP A 152 -13.27 -7.31 0.40
N ILE A 153 -12.42 -6.28 0.38
CA ILE A 153 -11.44 -5.98 1.42
C ILE A 153 -11.81 -4.70 2.18
N PRO A 154 -11.40 -4.53 3.44
CA PRO A 154 -11.61 -3.31 4.20
C PRO A 154 -11.06 -2.06 3.49
N ILE A 155 -11.90 -1.04 3.40
CA ILE A 155 -11.55 0.28 2.86
C ILE A 155 -11.90 1.32 3.92
N PHE A 156 -10.98 2.24 4.21
CA PHE A 156 -11.24 3.36 5.11
C PHE A 156 -10.46 4.59 4.66
N HIS A 157 -10.92 5.75 5.06
CA HIS A 157 -10.23 7.04 4.91
C HIS A 157 -9.78 7.56 6.27
N ASP A 158 -8.75 8.39 6.26
CA ASP A 158 -8.19 9.09 7.40
C ASP A 158 -8.15 10.61 7.12
#